data_550af56ccaade20855910611c68425f7
#
_entry.id   550af56ccaade20855910611c68425f7
#
_cell.length_a   1.000
_cell.length_b   1.000
_cell.length_c   1.000
_cell.angle_alpha   90.00
_cell.angle_beta   90.00
_cell.angle_gamma   90.00
#
_symmetry.space_group_name_H-M   'P 1'
#
loop_
_entity.id
_entity.type
_entity.pdbx_description
1 polymer ?
#
loop_
_entity_poly.entity_id
_entity_poly.type
_entity_poly.pdbx_seq_one_letter_code
_entity_poly.pdbx_strand_id
1 'polypeptide(L)'
;MINKGVALFTLVSFLLMACNGPSSGPTENEKQKSVETTTSVQDESQQEKDLENEKSKTIDDGNVKAEYQVDEKNWSFKPIGEANPKVVLLTFDDAPDRYSLKIAQTLKRLEVPAIFFVNGHFLENDENKAMLKEIHEMGFSIGNHTYSHVNLKQLTEKEQEREIVKLNNMVEGITGVSPKYFRAPFGSNTEHSKKVAEKEKMLVMNWTYGYDWEKEYQDKTALTEIMLNSPYLGNGANLLMHDRKWTSEAIEDIVKGFQKEGYEILDPKLIETPA
;
A
#
# COMPACT_ATOMS: atom_id res chain seq x y z
N MET A 1 -36.55 45.39 -3.73
CA MET A 1 -35.74 46.60 -3.51
C MET A 1 -34.29 46.23 -3.74
N ILE A 2 -33.74 46.92 -4.67
CA ILE A 2 -32.40 46.78 -5.28
C ILE A 2 -31.36 47.40 -4.36
N ASN A 3 -30.24 46.79 -4.13
CA ASN A 3 -29.03 47.57 -3.95
C ASN A 3 -27.79 46.83 -4.49
N LYS A 4 -27.22 47.43 -5.51
CA LYS A 4 -25.95 47.12 -6.15
C LYS A 4 -24.84 47.84 -5.38
N GLY A 5 -23.74 47.20 -5.14
CA GLY A 5 -22.50 47.77 -4.67
C GLY A 5 -21.35 47.35 -5.59
N VAL A 6 -20.88 48.31 -6.35
CA VAL A 6 -19.80 48.27 -7.36
C VAL A 6 -18.50 48.72 -6.73
N ALA A 7 -17.40 48.31 -7.34
CA ALA A 7 -16.04 48.84 -7.36
C ALA A 7 -15.05 48.23 -6.36
N LEU A 8 -13.76 48.07 -6.63
CA LEU A 8 -12.85 48.90 -7.45
C LEU A 8 -11.57 48.07 -7.74
N PHE A 9 -11.16 48.08 -8.98
CA PHE A 9 -9.83 47.68 -9.47
C PHE A 9 -8.75 48.62 -8.95
N THR A 10 -7.62 48.12 -8.49
CA THR A 10 -6.35 48.87 -8.49
C THR A 10 -5.24 48.03 -9.09
N LEU A 11 -4.86 48.44 -10.25
CA LEU A 11 -3.68 48.09 -11.04
C LEU A 11 -2.48 48.81 -10.43
N VAL A 12 -1.39 48.14 -10.11
CA VAL A 12 -0.10 48.78 -9.85
C VAL A 12 0.95 48.11 -10.73
N SER A 13 1.36 48.87 -11.73
CA SER A 13 2.53 48.62 -12.59
C SER A 13 3.77 49.26 -11.96
N PHE A 14 4.89 48.55 -11.92
CA PHE A 14 6.23 49.14 -11.80
C PHE A 14 7.24 48.28 -12.58
N LEU A 15 7.63 48.79 -13.62
CA LEU A 15 8.79 49.41 -14.28
C LEU A 15 10.11 48.64 -14.08
N LEU A 16 10.62 48.24 -15.25
CA LEU A 16 11.97 47.79 -15.56
C LEU A 16 13.00 48.89 -15.29
N MET A 17 14.19 48.52 -14.82
CA MET A 17 15.40 49.29 -15.05
C MET A 17 16.59 48.39 -15.33
N ALA A 18 17.08 48.44 -16.55
CA ALA A 18 18.35 47.89 -17.00
C ALA A 18 19.46 48.93 -16.76
N CYS A 19 20.64 48.49 -16.38
CA CYS A 19 21.86 49.25 -16.59
C CYS A 19 23.00 48.35 -17.03
N ASN A 20 23.66 48.81 -18.09
CA ASN A 20 24.68 48.17 -18.92
C ASN A 20 26.08 48.74 -18.59
N GLY A 21 27.12 47.88 -18.56
CA GLY A 21 28.46 48.00 -19.07
C GLY A 21 29.50 48.90 -18.38
N PRO A 22 30.78 48.97 -18.84
CA PRO A 22 31.60 47.92 -19.47
C PRO A 22 33.08 47.82 -18.97
N SER A 23 33.78 46.75 -19.40
CA SER A 23 35.18 46.69 -19.93
C SER A 23 36.38 47.06 -19.04
N SER A 24 37.34 46.15 -18.90
CA SER A 24 38.70 46.19 -19.47
C SER A 24 39.62 45.10 -18.82
N GLY A 25 40.29 44.27 -19.62
CA GLY A 25 41.49 43.55 -19.24
C GLY A 25 42.74 44.44 -19.51
N PRO A 26 43.95 43.94 -19.61
CA PRO A 26 44.51 42.59 -19.54
C PRO A 26 45.84 42.43 -18.72
N THR A 27 46.60 41.34 -19.00
CA THR A 27 48.07 41.03 -18.84
C THR A 27 48.50 40.26 -17.61
N GLU A 28 48.96 39.11 -17.86
CA GLU A 28 50.27 38.49 -18.12
C GLU A 28 51.04 37.93 -16.89
N ASN A 29 51.37 36.69 -17.06
CA ASN A 29 52.68 36.02 -16.87
C ASN A 29 52.97 35.12 -15.65
N GLU A 30 53.16 33.85 -16.06
CA GLU A 30 54.26 32.93 -15.76
C GLU A 30 54.45 32.38 -14.33
N LYS A 31 54.39 31.11 -14.12
CA LYS A 31 55.46 30.09 -14.24
C LYS A 31 55.03 28.72 -13.70
N GLN A 32 55.40 27.71 -14.47
CA GLN A 32 55.42 26.28 -14.19
C GLN A 32 55.92 25.92 -12.78
N LYS A 33 55.26 24.91 -12.21
CA LYS A 33 55.93 23.79 -11.55
C LYS A 33 55.05 22.53 -11.56
N SER A 34 55.52 21.55 -12.34
CA SER A 34 55.07 20.15 -12.33
C SER A 34 55.30 19.53 -10.96
N VAL A 35 54.28 18.88 -10.40
CA VAL A 35 54.42 17.73 -9.49
C VAL A 35 53.36 16.73 -9.85
N GLU A 36 53.78 15.57 -10.33
CA GLU A 36 53.00 14.35 -10.44
C GLU A 36 52.45 13.97 -9.07
N THR A 37 51.16 13.63 -9.02
CA THR A 37 50.68 12.70 -8.00
C THR A 37 49.56 11.86 -8.63
N THR A 38 49.98 10.71 -9.11
CA THR A 38 49.15 9.56 -9.39
C THR A 38 48.62 9.05 -8.05
N THR A 39 47.33 9.21 -7.76
CA THR A 39 46.56 8.34 -6.84
C THR A 39 45.18 8.98 -6.61
N SER A 40 44.14 8.58 -7.35
CA SER A 40 42.71 8.69 -6.95
C SER A 40 41.71 8.16 -7.98
N VAL A 41 42.07 7.13 -8.76
CA VAL A 41 41.12 6.53 -9.73
C VAL A 41 40.59 5.16 -9.25
N GLN A 42 41.00 4.68 -8.09
CA GLN A 42 40.57 3.38 -7.56
C GLN A 42 39.43 3.45 -6.50
N ASP A 43 39.10 4.64 -6.00
CA ASP A 43 38.11 4.75 -4.91
C ASP A 43 36.66 5.05 -5.40
N GLU A 44 36.50 5.64 -6.59
CA GLU A 44 35.17 5.91 -7.16
C GLU A 44 34.51 4.65 -7.74
N SER A 45 35.29 3.67 -8.22
CA SER A 45 34.75 2.43 -8.78
C SER A 45 34.29 1.41 -7.72
N GLN A 46 34.72 1.57 -6.48
CA GLN A 46 34.31 0.72 -5.37
C GLN A 46 33.02 1.24 -4.74
N GLN A 47 32.84 2.56 -4.64
CA GLN A 47 31.61 3.17 -4.14
C GLN A 47 30.42 2.99 -5.10
N GLU A 48 30.64 2.99 -6.42
CA GLU A 48 29.57 2.66 -7.38
C GLU A 48 29.16 1.18 -7.32
N LYS A 49 30.09 0.27 -7.09
CA LYS A 49 29.78 -1.16 -6.94
C LYS A 49 29.08 -1.49 -5.62
N ASP A 50 29.37 -0.78 -4.55
CA ASP A 50 28.67 -0.96 -3.27
C ASP A 50 27.26 -0.34 -3.31
N LEU A 51 27.05 0.74 -4.06
CA LEU A 51 25.72 1.33 -4.32
C LEU A 51 24.86 0.49 -5.29
N GLU A 52 25.46 -0.20 -6.26
CA GLU A 52 24.74 -1.17 -7.11
C GLU A 52 24.41 -2.46 -6.36
N ASN A 53 25.23 -2.87 -5.40
CA ASN A 53 24.99 -4.06 -4.59
C ASN A 53 23.92 -3.84 -3.49
N GLU A 54 23.69 -2.61 -3.06
CA GLU A 54 22.53 -2.29 -2.19
C GLU A 54 21.22 -2.14 -2.96
N LYS A 55 21.27 -1.77 -4.25
CA LYS A 55 20.08 -1.70 -5.12
C LYS A 55 19.59 -3.07 -5.61
N SER A 56 20.38 -4.11 -5.49
CA SER A 56 20.04 -5.49 -5.87
C SER A 56 19.66 -6.35 -4.66
N LYS A 57 19.14 -5.79 -3.58
CA LYS A 57 18.26 -6.56 -2.70
C LYS A 57 16.91 -6.70 -3.39
N THR A 58 16.84 -7.54 -4.41
CA THR A 58 15.64 -8.31 -4.74
C THR A 58 15.13 -8.84 -3.39
N ILE A 59 13.90 -8.48 -3.05
CA ILE A 59 13.17 -9.15 -1.98
C ILE A 59 13.13 -10.61 -2.43
N ASP A 60 14.10 -11.38 -1.93
CA ASP A 60 14.10 -12.84 -2.09
C ASP A 60 12.88 -13.33 -1.31
N ASP A 61 11.80 -13.60 -2.05
CA ASP A 61 10.58 -14.25 -1.56
C ASP A 61 10.88 -15.75 -1.32
N GLY A 62 12.15 -16.01 -0.90
CA GLY A 62 12.72 -17.31 -0.64
C GLY A 62 11.92 -18.01 0.44
N ASN A 63 11.11 -18.96 -0.01
CA ASN A 63 10.60 -20.14 0.71
C ASN A 63 10.33 -19.92 2.20
N VAL A 64 9.58 -18.86 2.55
CA VAL A 64 9.06 -18.68 3.91
C VAL A 64 8.08 -19.81 4.13
N LYS A 65 8.36 -20.68 5.10
CA LYS A 65 7.47 -21.78 5.44
C LYS A 65 6.15 -21.22 5.95
N ALA A 66 5.03 -21.65 5.36
CA ALA A 66 3.71 -21.28 5.84
C ALA A 66 3.51 -21.77 7.29
N GLU A 67 2.99 -20.87 8.11
CA GLU A 67 2.69 -21.10 9.53
C GLU A 67 1.19 -21.00 9.83
N TYR A 68 0.41 -20.49 8.90
CA TYR A 68 -1.02 -20.30 9.04
C TYR A 68 -1.77 -20.72 7.78
N GLN A 69 -2.99 -21.26 7.98
CA GLN A 69 -3.93 -21.57 6.92
C GLN A 69 -5.28 -20.91 7.19
N VAL A 70 -6.01 -20.54 6.12
CA VAL A 70 -7.35 -19.94 6.23
C VAL A 70 -8.39 -21.02 6.60
N ASP A 71 -9.30 -20.71 7.52
CA ASP A 71 -10.52 -21.48 7.74
C ASP A 71 -11.67 -20.87 6.91
N GLU A 72 -12.02 -21.50 5.80
CA GLU A 72 -13.06 -21.03 4.89
C GLU A 72 -14.47 -20.93 5.54
N LYS A 73 -14.67 -21.51 6.72
CA LYS A 73 -15.98 -21.46 7.41
C LYS A 73 -16.26 -20.09 8.02
N ASN A 74 -15.22 -19.43 8.51
CA ASN A 74 -15.34 -18.13 9.21
C ASN A 74 -14.23 -17.14 8.82
N TRP A 75 -13.36 -17.51 7.88
CA TRP A 75 -12.26 -16.70 7.35
C TRP A 75 -11.18 -16.31 8.36
N SER A 76 -11.13 -16.98 9.51
CA SER A 76 -10.03 -16.86 10.46
C SER A 76 -8.81 -17.67 10.00
N PHE A 77 -7.68 -17.43 10.65
CA PHE A 77 -6.46 -18.19 10.41
C PHE A 77 -6.20 -19.19 11.53
N LYS A 78 -5.85 -20.41 11.15
CA LYS A 78 -5.43 -21.47 12.07
C LYS A 78 -3.93 -21.66 11.99
N PRO A 79 -3.23 -21.81 13.13
CA PRO A 79 -1.82 -22.14 13.11
C PRO A 79 -1.55 -23.51 12.48
N ILE A 80 -0.42 -23.63 11.81
CA ILE A 80 0.16 -24.87 11.34
C ILE A 80 1.27 -25.23 12.34
N GLY A 81 1.16 -26.40 12.97
CA GLY A 81 2.12 -26.85 13.99
C GLY A 81 2.05 -25.99 15.27
N GLU A 82 3.20 -25.50 15.72
CA GLU A 82 3.36 -24.78 17.00
C GLU A 82 3.28 -23.24 16.86
N ALA A 83 2.80 -22.72 15.72
CA ALA A 83 2.66 -21.28 15.52
C ALA A 83 1.67 -20.67 16.53
N ASN A 84 1.89 -19.39 16.87
CA ASN A 84 1.06 -18.69 17.86
C ASN A 84 -0.39 -18.56 17.40
N PRO A 85 -1.39 -19.15 18.10
CA PRO A 85 -2.77 -19.02 17.68
C PRO A 85 -3.35 -17.60 17.93
N LYS A 86 -2.76 -16.83 18.85
CA LYS A 86 -3.28 -15.52 19.26
C LYS A 86 -2.80 -14.41 18.36
N VAL A 87 -3.28 -14.44 17.11
CA VAL A 87 -2.94 -13.48 16.06
C VAL A 87 -4.20 -12.81 15.52
N VAL A 88 -4.04 -11.63 14.87
CA VAL A 88 -5.05 -10.96 14.04
C VAL A 88 -4.39 -10.48 12.75
N LEU A 89 -5.09 -10.62 11.62
CA LEU A 89 -4.66 -10.09 10.33
C LEU A 89 -5.35 -8.74 10.07
N LEU A 90 -4.57 -7.73 9.72
CA LEU A 90 -5.09 -6.43 9.27
C LEU A 90 -5.24 -6.40 7.76
N THR A 91 -6.43 -6.08 7.26
CA THR A 91 -6.67 -5.93 5.83
C THR A 91 -7.46 -4.65 5.52
N PHE A 92 -7.11 -4.02 4.39
CA PHE A 92 -7.71 -2.76 3.95
C PHE A 92 -8.18 -2.90 2.52
N ASP A 93 -9.50 -2.79 2.30
CA ASP A 93 -10.12 -2.83 0.98
C ASP A 93 -10.25 -1.41 0.39
N ASP A 94 -10.62 -1.31 -0.88
CA ASP A 94 -10.78 -0.06 -1.65
C ASP A 94 -9.50 0.80 -1.73
N ALA A 95 -8.34 0.16 -1.78
CA ALA A 95 -7.04 0.82 -1.91
C ALA A 95 -6.62 0.94 -3.40
N PRO A 96 -5.67 1.85 -3.74
CA PRO A 96 -5.34 3.05 -3.01
C PRO A 96 -6.27 4.21 -3.41
N ASP A 97 -6.90 4.87 -2.44
CA ASP A 97 -7.67 6.09 -2.70
C ASP A 97 -7.03 7.27 -1.93
N ARG A 98 -7.61 7.71 -0.83
CA ARG A 98 -7.21 8.96 -0.15
C ARG A 98 -6.36 8.75 1.09
N TYR A 99 -6.53 7.64 1.77
CA TYR A 99 -5.95 7.41 3.10
C TYR A 99 -5.04 6.18 3.17
N SER A 100 -4.98 5.35 2.12
CA SER A 100 -4.15 4.14 2.10
C SER A 100 -2.68 4.42 2.42
N LEU A 101 -2.10 5.47 1.83
CA LEU A 101 -0.71 5.82 2.09
C LEU A 101 -0.50 6.23 3.56
N LYS A 102 -1.41 7.02 4.13
CA LYS A 102 -1.34 7.41 5.55
C LYS A 102 -1.50 6.22 6.49
N ILE A 103 -2.39 5.28 6.16
CA ILE A 103 -2.55 4.01 6.89
C ILE A 103 -1.24 3.22 6.83
N ALA A 104 -0.68 3.02 5.62
CA ALA A 104 0.56 2.29 5.40
C ALA A 104 1.74 2.93 6.17
N GLN A 105 1.92 4.25 6.11
CA GLN A 105 2.95 4.97 6.86
C GLN A 105 2.81 4.78 8.38
N THR A 106 1.57 4.78 8.89
CA THR A 106 1.30 4.52 10.30
C THR A 106 1.69 3.10 10.70
N LEU A 107 1.27 2.10 9.91
CA LEU A 107 1.61 0.69 10.15
C LEU A 107 3.12 0.44 10.01
N LYS A 108 3.78 1.07 9.04
CA LYS A 108 5.25 0.98 8.88
C LYS A 108 5.99 1.51 10.11
N ARG A 109 5.56 2.64 10.67
CA ARG A 109 6.12 3.21 11.90
C ARG A 109 5.90 2.31 13.12
N LEU A 110 4.82 1.56 13.14
CA LEU A 110 4.50 0.58 14.18
C LEU A 110 5.16 -0.79 13.93
N GLU A 111 5.84 -0.96 12.80
CA GLU A 111 6.49 -2.20 12.38
C GLU A 111 5.53 -3.39 12.28
N VAL A 112 4.28 -3.16 11.90
CA VAL A 112 3.25 -4.19 11.76
C VAL A 112 2.86 -4.39 10.29
N PRO A 113 2.68 -5.65 9.85
CA PRO A 113 2.30 -6.00 8.49
C PRO A 113 0.80 -5.86 8.24
N ALA A 114 0.41 -5.83 6.95
CA ALA A 114 -0.98 -5.83 6.52
C ALA A 114 -1.11 -6.25 5.06
N ILE A 115 -2.36 -6.46 4.60
CA ILE A 115 -2.72 -6.61 3.18
C ILE A 115 -3.56 -5.40 2.76
N PHE A 116 -3.20 -4.79 1.64
CA PHE A 116 -4.02 -3.80 0.95
C PHE A 116 -4.66 -4.46 -0.28
N PHE A 117 -5.98 -4.62 -0.26
CA PHE A 117 -6.77 -5.10 -1.38
C PHE A 117 -7.14 -3.94 -2.29
N VAL A 118 -6.60 -3.94 -3.50
CA VAL A 118 -6.65 -2.80 -4.41
C VAL A 118 -7.70 -2.98 -5.49
N ASN A 119 -8.30 -1.87 -5.95
CA ASN A 119 -9.17 -1.84 -7.12
C ASN A 119 -8.48 -1.20 -8.32
N GLY A 120 -8.70 -1.78 -9.50
CA GLY A 120 -8.05 -1.32 -10.73
C GLY A 120 -8.48 0.07 -11.18
N HIS A 121 -9.71 0.46 -10.95
CA HIS A 121 -10.21 1.78 -11.34
C HIS A 121 -9.50 2.93 -10.60
N PHE A 122 -8.99 2.70 -9.40
CA PHE A 122 -8.13 3.69 -8.72
C PHE A 122 -6.75 3.83 -9.38
N LEU A 123 -6.27 2.77 -10.05
CA LEU A 123 -4.96 2.74 -10.69
C LEU A 123 -4.95 3.32 -12.12
N GLU A 124 -5.99 4.04 -12.53
CA GLU A 124 -6.03 4.68 -13.85
C GLU A 124 -5.18 5.95 -13.94
N ASN A 125 -4.90 6.60 -12.80
CA ASN A 125 -4.04 7.78 -12.73
C ASN A 125 -2.66 7.45 -12.15
N ASP A 126 -1.66 8.26 -12.50
CA ASP A 126 -0.26 8.01 -12.12
C ASP A 126 0.02 8.30 -10.64
N GLU A 127 -0.75 9.16 -9.99
CA GLU A 127 -0.63 9.45 -8.56
C GLU A 127 -0.94 8.19 -7.72
N ASN A 128 -2.05 7.52 -8.00
CA ASN A 128 -2.43 6.30 -7.30
C ASN A 128 -1.52 5.12 -7.65
N LYS A 129 -0.99 5.04 -8.89
CA LYS A 129 0.05 4.04 -9.21
C LYS A 129 1.32 4.26 -8.39
N ALA A 130 1.75 5.52 -8.25
CA ALA A 130 2.89 5.85 -7.40
C ALA A 130 2.62 5.51 -5.92
N MET A 131 1.41 5.80 -5.43
CA MET A 131 0.97 5.44 -4.08
C MET A 131 1.00 3.92 -3.85
N LEU A 132 0.47 3.12 -4.80
CA LEU A 132 0.52 1.66 -4.71
C LEU A 132 1.96 1.15 -4.67
N LYS A 133 2.82 1.71 -5.51
CA LYS A 133 4.25 1.35 -5.54
C LYS A 133 4.91 1.65 -4.20
N GLU A 134 4.68 2.84 -3.62
CA GLU A 134 5.22 3.22 -2.30
C GLU A 134 4.72 2.30 -1.19
N ILE A 135 3.43 1.95 -1.16
CA ILE A 135 2.87 0.99 -0.20
C ILE A 135 3.56 -0.37 -0.33
N HIS A 136 3.77 -0.86 -1.56
CA HIS A 136 4.48 -2.11 -1.80
C HIS A 136 5.95 -2.03 -1.36
N GLU A 137 6.67 -0.96 -1.67
CA GLU A 137 8.07 -0.73 -1.27
C GLU A 137 8.25 -0.60 0.24
N MET A 138 7.21 -0.19 0.98
CA MET A 138 7.20 -0.26 2.45
C MET A 138 7.13 -1.70 2.98
N GLY A 139 6.87 -2.71 2.12
CA GLY A 139 6.85 -4.13 2.45
C GLY A 139 5.46 -4.71 2.69
N PHE A 140 4.38 -3.97 2.43
CA PHE A 140 3.01 -4.45 2.56
C PHE A 140 2.63 -5.41 1.43
N SER A 141 1.81 -6.41 1.76
CA SER A 141 1.22 -7.30 0.77
C SER A 141 0.10 -6.61 0.00
N ILE A 142 0.07 -6.84 -1.32
CA ILE A 142 -0.99 -6.33 -2.18
C ILE A 142 -1.91 -7.48 -2.57
N GLY A 143 -3.22 -7.29 -2.37
CA GLY A 143 -4.28 -8.21 -2.77
C GLY A 143 -5.12 -7.64 -3.93
N ASN A 144 -5.78 -8.53 -4.66
CA ASN A 144 -6.69 -8.20 -5.76
C ASN A 144 -8.12 -8.05 -5.23
N HIS A 145 -8.75 -6.87 -5.45
CA HIS A 145 -10.15 -6.58 -5.09
C HIS A 145 -11.02 -6.28 -6.31
N THR A 146 -10.66 -6.86 -7.46
CA THR A 146 -11.24 -6.65 -8.80
C THR A 146 -10.97 -5.26 -9.40
N TYR A 147 -11.14 -5.16 -10.72
CA TYR A 147 -10.85 -3.92 -11.42
C TYR A 147 -11.83 -2.81 -11.09
N SER A 148 -13.14 -3.05 -11.22
CA SER A 148 -14.19 -2.02 -11.13
C SER A 148 -15.08 -2.11 -9.89
N HIS A 149 -14.73 -2.98 -8.92
CA HIS A 149 -15.49 -3.18 -7.68
C HIS A 149 -16.96 -3.54 -7.90
N VAL A 150 -17.27 -4.33 -8.91
CA VAL A 150 -18.64 -4.79 -9.20
C VAL A 150 -18.94 -6.12 -8.51
N ASN A 151 -20.22 -6.38 -8.23
CA ASN A 151 -20.63 -7.66 -7.68
C ASN A 151 -20.47 -8.77 -8.73
N LEU A 152 -19.52 -9.69 -8.51
CA LEU A 152 -19.19 -10.74 -9.47
C LEU A 152 -20.35 -11.67 -9.83
N LYS A 153 -21.34 -11.84 -8.94
CA LYS A 153 -22.56 -12.62 -9.25
C LYS A 153 -23.44 -12.02 -10.32
N GLN A 154 -23.22 -10.74 -10.66
CA GLN A 154 -23.96 -10.04 -11.72
C GLN A 154 -23.25 -10.09 -13.07
N LEU A 155 -22.05 -10.67 -13.13
CA LEU A 155 -21.20 -10.74 -14.31
C LEU A 155 -21.20 -12.15 -14.92
N THR A 156 -21.00 -12.21 -16.24
CA THR A 156 -20.67 -13.46 -16.91
C THR A 156 -19.29 -13.96 -16.48
N GLU A 157 -19.00 -15.24 -16.65
CA GLU A 157 -17.70 -15.83 -16.32
C GLU A 157 -16.53 -15.11 -17.00
N LYS A 158 -16.68 -14.74 -18.26
CA LYS A 158 -15.66 -13.98 -19.01
C LYS A 158 -15.42 -12.58 -18.45
N GLU A 159 -16.47 -11.92 -17.96
CA GLU A 159 -16.32 -10.62 -17.31
C GLU A 159 -15.66 -10.75 -15.94
N GLN A 160 -16.02 -11.78 -15.16
CA GLN A 160 -15.36 -12.06 -13.88
C GLN A 160 -13.85 -12.30 -14.07
N GLU A 161 -13.45 -13.13 -15.05
CA GLU A 161 -12.04 -13.37 -15.37
C GLU A 161 -11.33 -12.05 -15.74
N ARG A 162 -11.98 -11.21 -16.57
CA ARG A 162 -11.41 -9.91 -16.96
C ARG A 162 -11.22 -8.98 -15.77
N GLU A 163 -12.20 -8.91 -14.85
CA GLU A 163 -12.12 -8.10 -13.62
C GLU A 163 -10.90 -8.47 -12.75
N ILE A 164 -10.61 -9.76 -12.66
CA ILE A 164 -9.54 -10.30 -11.82
C ILE A 164 -8.18 -10.19 -12.54
N VAL A 165 -8.06 -10.74 -13.75
CA VAL A 165 -6.79 -10.84 -14.46
C VAL A 165 -6.27 -9.46 -14.91
N LYS A 166 -7.19 -8.56 -15.35
CA LYS A 166 -6.78 -7.20 -15.71
C LYS A 166 -6.09 -6.49 -14.54
N LEU A 167 -6.62 -6.64 -13.34
CA LEU A 167 -6.02 -6.03 -12.16
C LEU A 167 -4.69 -6.69 -11.79
N ASN A 168 -4.57 -8.02 -11.84
CA ASN A 168 -3.29 -8.69 -11.60
C ASN A 168 -2.19 -8.13 -12.49
N ASN A 169 -2.44 -8.02 -13.80
CA ASN A 169 -1.47 -7.48 -14.76
C ASN A 169 -1.09 -6.01 -14.44
N MET A 170 -2.06 -5.21 -13.98
CA MET A 170 -1.78 -3.82 -13.57
C MET A 170 -0.91 -3.75 -12.33
N VAL A 171 -1.22 -4.52 -11.30
CA VAL A 171 -0.44 -4.56 -10.05
C VAL A 171 0.97 -5.05 -10.34
N GLU A 172 1.13 -6.15 -11.09
CA GLU A 172 2.44 -6.67 -11.48
C GLU A 172 3.25 -5.64 -12.29
N GLY A 173 2.60 -4.93 -13.23
CA GLY A 173 3.25 -3.87 -14.01
C GLY A 173 3.73 -2.67 -13.16
N ILE A 174 3.11 -2.41 -12.00
CA ILE A 174 3.47 -1.32 -11.10
C ILE A 174 4.51 -1.75 -10.06
N THR A 175 4.33 -2.93 -9.46
CA THR A 175 5.10 -3.41 -8.30
C THR A 175 6.19 -4.41 -8.68
N GLY A 176 6.11 -5.02 -9.86
CA GLY A 176 6.96 -6.13 -10.29
C GLY A 176 6.53 -7.50 -9.72
N VAL A 177 5.45 -7.56 -8.93
CA VAL A 177 4.98 -8.79 -8.25
C VAL A 177 3.48 -8.94 -8.43
N SER A 178 3.03 -10.15 -8.79
CA SER A 178 1.60 -10.48 -8.87
C SER A 178 0.98 -10.59 -7.48
N PRO A 179 -0.30 -10.17 -7.29
CA PRO A 179 -1.04 -10.38 -6.04
C PRO A 179 -1.09 -11.85 -5.64
N LYS A 180 -0.92 -12.13 -4.34
CA LYS A 180 -1.07 -13.50 -3.78
C LYS A 180 -2.43 -13.73 -3.11
N TYR A 181 -3.24 -12.69 -2.98
CA TYR A 181 -4.54 -12.71 -2.27
C TYR A 181 -5.63 -12.15 -3.16
N PHE A 182 -6.81 -12.74 -3.06
CA PHE A 182 -8.00 -12.29 -3.76
C PHE A 182 -9.17 -12.14 -2.79
N ARG A 183 -9.86 -11.01 -2.84
CA ARG A 183 -11.11 -10.76 -2.14
C ARG A 183 -12.13 -10.23 -3.12
N ALA A 184 -13.24 -10.94 -3.30
CA ALA A 184 -14.35 -10.46 -4.12
C ALA A 184 -15.07 -9.29 -3.42
N PRO A 185 -15.45 -8.22 -4.14
CA PRO A 185 -16.32 -7.18 -3.60
C PRO A 185 -17.55 -7.76 -2.93
N PHE A 186 -17.94 -7.20 -1.77
CA PHE A 186 -19.08 -7.66 -0.98
C PHE A 186 -19.01 -9.13 -0.51
N GLY A 187 -17.82 -9.75 -0.53
CA GLY A 187 -17.64 -11.18 -0.27
C GLY A 187 -18.34 -12.07 -1.31
N SER A 188 -18.67 -11.53 -2.48
CA SER A 188 -19.56 -12.13 -3.49
C SER A 188 -18.81 -13.09 -4.42
N ASN A 189 -18.13 -14.09 -3.84
CA ASN A 189 -17.43 -15.12 -4.59
C ASN A 189 -18.41 -15.98 -5.42
N THR A 190 -17.95 -16.41 -6.60
CA THR A 190 -18.58 -17.41 -7.45
C THR A 190 -17.63 -18.60 -7.62
N GLU A 191 -18.15 -19.74 -8.06
CA GLU A 191 -17.27 -20.90 -8.38
C GLU A 191 -16.28 -20.55 -9.49
N HIS A 192 -16.68 -19.69 -10.44
CA HIS A 192 -15.78 -19.28 -11.51
C HIS A 192 -14.68 -18.33 -10.97
N SER A 193 -15.04 -17.32 -10.16
CA SER A 193 -14.03 -16.41 -9.57
C SER A 193 -13.02 -17.12 -8.69
N LYS A 194 -13.42 -18.17 -7.95
CA LYS A 194 -12.50 -19.02 -7.17
C LYS A 194 -11.52 -19.76 -8.08
N LYS A 195 -12.02 -20.38 -9.19
CA LYS A 195 -11.16 -21.06 -10.18
C LYS A 195 -10.18 -20.09 -10.84
N VAL A 196 -10.60 -18.86 -11.14
CA VAL A 196 -9.70 -17.84 -11.67
C VAL A 196 -8.63 -17.47 -10.64
N ALA A 197 -9.01 -17.24 -9.39
CA ALA A 197 -8.06 -16.95 -8.32
C ALA A 197 -7.03 -18.09 -8.13
N GLU A 198 -7.49 -19.35 -8.15
CA GLU A 198 -6.62 -20.53 -8.08
C GLU A 198 -5.64 -20.59 -9.26
N LYS A 199 -6.12 -20.37 -10.50
CA LYS A 199 -5.29 -20.33 -11.72
C LYS A 199 -4.24 -19.22 -11.64
N GLU A 200 -4.58 -18.08 -11.06
CA GLU A 200 -3.71 -16.95 -10.81
C GLU A 200 -2.89 -17.09 -9.52
N LYS A 201 -2.93 -18.25 -8.87
CA LYS A 201 -2.19 -18.58 -7.62
C LYS A 201 -2.50 -17.64 -6.46
N MET A 202 -3.73 -17.17 -6.38
CA MET A 202 -4.19 -16.29 -5.30
C MET A 202 -5.03 -17.08 -4.27
N LEU A 203 -4.74 -16.85 -2.98
CA LEU A 203 -5.59 -17.31 -1.90
C LEU A 203 -6.86 -16.44 -1.85
N VAL A 204 -8.02 -17.10 -1.98
CA VAL A 204 -9.32 -16.45 -1.77
C VAL A 204 -9.54 -16.24 -0.29
N MET A 205 -9.91 -15.01 0.13
CA MET A 205 -10.29 -14.74 1.50
C MET A 205 -11.41 -13.68 1.60
N ASN A 206 -12.32 -13.87 2.53
CA ASN A 206 -13.20 -12.82 3.00
C ASN A 206 -12.65 -12.27 4.34
N TRP A 207 -13.50 -12.11 5.37
CA TRP A 207 -13.12 -11.53 6.66
C TRP A 207 -13.90 -12.17 7.80
N THR A 208 -13.35 -12.08 9.01
CA THR A 208 -14.05 -12.49 10.24
C THR A 208 -15.01 -11.40 10.67
N TYR A 209 -14.54 -10.15 10.74
CA TYR A 209 -15.36 -8.97 11.01
C TYR A 209 -14.71 -7.67 10.54
N GLY A 210 -15.55 -6.62 10.50
CA GLY A 210 -15.17 -5.24 10.23
C GLY A 210 -16.37 -4.34 10.44
N TYR A 211 -16.16 -3.03 10.64
CA TYR A 211 -17.24 -2.12 11.02
C TYR A 211 -17.11 -0.71 10.43
N ASP A 212 -16.02 -0.35 9.77
CA ASP A 212 -15.73 1.02 9.38
C ASP A 212 -16.65 1.57 8.27
N TRP A 213 -17.51 0.74 7.66
CA TRP A 213 -18.58 1.16 6.75
C TRP A 213 -19.90 1.45 7.46
N GLU A 214 -20.08 1.00 8.71
CA GLU A 214 -21.28 1.23 9.49
C GLU A 214 -21.27 2.68 10.00
N LYS A 215 -22.38 3.38 9.83
CA LYS A 215 -22.48 4.80 10.12
C LYS A 215 -22.12 5.17 11.56
N GLU A 216 -22.45 4.30 12.50
CA GLU A 216 -22.20 4.50 13.94
C GLU A 216 -20.72 4.39 14.32
N TYR A 217 -19.86 3.80 13.45
CA TYR A 217 -18.42 3.64 13.70
C TYR A 217 -17.55 4.51 12.78
N GLN A 218 -18.13 5.54 12.14
CA GLN A 218 -17.42 6.46 11.25
C GLN A 218 -16.69 7.59 12.01
N ASP A 219 -16.16 7.28 13.18
CA ASP A 219 -15.23 8.13 13.93
C ASP A 219 -14.14 7.28 14.62
N LYS A 220 -13.04 7.96 14.98
CA LYS A 220 -11.86 7.31 15.55
C LYS A 220 -12.18 6.47 16.80
N THR A 221 -12.93 7.03 17.74
CA THR A 221 -13.15 6.42 19.06
C THR A 221 -14.08 5.23 18.95
N ALA A 222 -15.24 5.42 18.29
CA ALA A 222 -16.23 4.35 18.11
C ALA A 222 -15.66 3.18 17.30
N LEU A 223 -14.89 3.47 16.24
CA LEU A 223 -14.24 2.42 15.45
C LEU A 223 -13.20 1.67 16.26
N THR A 224 -12.33 2.37 17.00
CA THR A 224 -11.33 1.72 17.86
C THR A 224 -11.99 0.81 18.88
N GLU A 225 -13.03 1.29 19.56
CA GLU A 225 -13.73 0.54 20.58
C GLU A 225 -14.37 -0.75 20.02
N ILE A 226 -15.12 -0.65 18.92
CA ILE A 226 -15.80 -1.83 18.37
C ILE A 226 -14.81 -2.82 17.75
N MET A 227 -13.72 -2.36 17.15
CA MET A 227 -12.71 -3.27 16.57
C MET A 227 -12.01 -4.09 17.66
N LEU A 228 -11.78 -3.52 18.85
CA LEU A 228 -11.15 -4.21 19.97
C LEU A 228 -12.11 -5.06 20.81
N ASN A 229 -13.41 -4.74 20.80
CA ASN A 229 -14.41 -5.40 21.65
C ASN A 229 -15.51 -6.12 20.85
N SER A 230 -15.23 -6.42 19.58
CA SER A 230 -16.17 -7.16 18.73
C SER A 230 -16.51 -8.54 19.33
N PRO A 231 -17.79 -8.95 19.33
CA PRO A 231 -18.16 -10.31 19.72
C PRO A 231 -17.60 -11.39 18.78
N TYR A 232 -17.07 -10.99 17.62
CA TYR A 232 -16.43 -11.87 16.64
C TYR A 232 -14.90 -11.88 16.75
N LEU A 233 -14.32 -11.10 17.68
CA LEU A 233 -12.88 -11.15 17.94
C LEU A 233 -12.50 -12.51 18.54
N GLY A 234 -11.53 -13.15 17.93
CA GLY A 234 -10.98 -14.43 18.39
C GLY A 234 -9.59 -14.63 17.80
N ASN A 235 -8.96 -15.71 18.21
CA ASN A 235 -7.66 -16.11 17.69
C ASN A 235 -7.71 -16.32 16.17
N GLY A 236 -6.77 -15.72 15.45
CA GLY A 236 -6.70 -15.78 13.99
C GLY A 236 -7.71 -14.88 13.26
N ALA A 237 -8.34 -13.92 13.94
CA ALA A 237 -9.33 -13.06 13.29
C ALA A 237 -8.75 -12.28 12.10
N ASN A 238 -9.47 -12.29 10.98
CA ASN A 238 -9.17 -11.57 9.75
C ASN A 238 -10.05 -10.30 9.73
N LEU A 239 -9.41 -9.15 9.88
CA LEU A 239 -10.07 -7.88 10.09
C LEU A 239 -10.24 -7.12 8.77
N LEU A 240 -11.48 -6.72 8.44
CA LEU A 240 -11.78 -5.88 7.29
C LEU A 240 -11.90 -4.42 7.72
N MET A 241 -11.12 -3.58 7.09
CA MET A 241 -11.23 -2.12 7.10
C MET A 241 -11.10 -1.61 5.66
N HIS A 242 -11.31 -0.31 5.45
CA HIS A 242 -11.23 0.31 4.13
C HIS A 242 -10.37 1.58 4.15
N ASP A 243 -10.05 2.09 2.98
CA ASP A 243 -9.45 3.42 2.79
C ASP A 243 -10.43 4.52 3.22
N ARG A 244 -10.51 4.79 4.52
CA ARG A 244 -11.42 5.80 5.11
C ARG A 244 -10.66 6.71 6.08
N LYS A 245 -11.17 7.95 6.23
CA LYS A 245 -10.61 8.94 7.13
C LYS A 245 -10.53 8.40 8.57
N TRP A 246 -11.65 7.92 9.09
CA TRP A 246 -11.74 7.40 10.45
C TRP A 246 -10.89 6.16 10.67
N THR A 247 -10.75 5.29 9.67
CA THR A 247 -9.82 4.17 9.71
C THR A 247 -8.37 4.64 9.84
N SER A 248 -7.96 5.64 9.04
CA SER A 248 -6.62 6.22 9.10
C SER A 248 -6.32 6.94 10.44
N GLU A 249 -7.36 7.41 11.11
CA GLU A 249 -7.25 8.05 12.43
C GLU A 249 -7.24 7.04 13.58
N ALA A 250 -7.93 5.90 13.41
CA ALA A 250 -8.10 4.87 14.45
C ALA A 250 -6.99 3.80 14.44
N ILE A 251 -6.34 3.55 13.31
CA ILE A 251 -5.50 2.36 13.12
C ILE A 251 -4.35 2.24 14.12
N GLU A 252 -3.74 3.34 14.55
CA GLU A 252 -2.68 3.30 15.57
C GLU A 252 -3.21 2.78 16.91
N ASP A 253 -4.39 3.26 17.33
CA ASP A 253 -5.00 2.87 18.61
C ASP A 253 -5.51 1.42 18.53
N ILE A 254 -6.04 0.99 17.38
CA ILE A 254 -6.46 -0.40 17.12
C ILE A 254 -5.27 -1.35 17.26
N VAL A 255 -4.15 -1.07 16.59
CA VAL A 255 -2.93 -1.89 16.66
C VAL A 255 -2.41 -2.00 18.10
N LYS A 256 -2.25 -0.85 18.77
CA LYS A 256 -1.78 -0.81 20.17
C LYS A 256 -2.74 -1.54 21.12
N GLY A 257 -4.04 -1.46 20.85
CA GLY A 257 -5.05 -2.17 21.63
C GLY A 257 -4.89 -3.69 21.50
N PHE A 258 -4.78 -4.23 20.29
CA PHE A 258 -4.53 -5.66 20.09
C PHE A 258 -3.23 -6.13 20.73
N GLN A 259 -2.14 -5.39 20.56
CA GLN A 259 -0.86 -5.71 21.18
C GLN A 259 -0.94 -5.70 22.72
N LYS A 260 -1.64 -4.75 23.31
CA LYS A 260 -1.88 -4.67 24.76
C LYS A 260 -2.67 -5.88 25.29
N GLU A 261 -3.59 -6.40 24.48
CA GLU A 261 -4.34 -7.62 24.79
C GLU A 261 -3.57 -8.91 24.48
N GLY A 262 -2.34 -8.77 23.99
CA GLY A 262 -1.44 -9.88 23.70
C GLY A 262 -1.69 -10.57 22.36
N TYR A 263 -2.38 -9.92 21.41
CA TYR A 263 -2.42 -10.38 20.03
C TYR A 263 -1.16 -9.95 19.28
N GLU A 264 -0.64 -10.83 18.45
CA GLU A 264 0.35 -10.50 17.43
C GLU A 264 -0.36 -10.11 16.12
N ILE A 265 0.23 -9.17 15.36
CA ILE A 265 -0.28 -8.86 14.03
C ILE A 265 0.35 -9.85 13.06
N LEU A 266 -0.51 -10.67 12.43
CA LEU A 266 -0.10 -11.76 11.54
C LEU A 266 0.58 -11.19 10.28
N ASP A 267 1.82 -11.67 10.01
CA ASP A 267 2.47 -11.39 8.74
C ASP A 267 1.81 -12.21 7.62
N PRO A 268 1.23 -11.56 6.60
CA PRO A 268 0.65 -12.27 5.46
C PRO A 268 1.60 -13.28 4.80
N LYS A 269 2.91 -13.02 4.80
CA LYS A 269 3.91 -13.92 4.20
C LYS A 269 3.96 -15.29 4.85
N LEU A 270 3.43 -15.43 6.08
CA LEU A 270 3.34 -16.71 6.80
C LEU A 270 2.06 -17.49 6.47
N ILE A 271 1.17 -16.93 5.64
CA ILE A 271 -0.09 -17.59 5.26
C ILE A 271 0.15 -18.51 4.07
N GLU A 272 -0.35 -19.75 4.16
CA GLU A 272 -0.34 -20.70 3.05
C GLU A 272 -1.13 -20.15 1.86
N THR A 273 -0.48 -20.07 0.70
CA THR A 273 -1.08 -19.65 -0.57
C THR A 273 -0.94 -20.75 -1.63
N PRO A 274 -1.79 -20.77 -2.67
CA PRO A 274 -1.65 -21.73 -3.78
C PRO A 274 -0.28 -21.64 -4.44
N ALA A 275 0.31 -22.84 -4.77
CA ALA A 275 1.65 -22.98 -5.35
C ALA A 275 1.71 -22.70 -6.87
#